data_a992c0d887fc41b55ea660cd205da23f
#
_entry.id   a992c0d887fc41b55ea660cd205da23f
#
_cell.length_a   1.000
_cell.length_b   1.000
_cell.length_c   1.000
_cell.angle_alpha   90.00
_cell.angle_beta   90.00
_cell.angle_gamma   90.00
#
_symmetry.space_group_name_H-M   'P 1'
#
loop_
_entity.id
_entity.type
_entity.pdbx_description
1 polymer ?
#
loop_
_entity_poly.entity_id
_entity_poly.type
_entity_poly.pdbx_seq_one_letter_code
_entity_poly.pdbx_strand_id
1 'polypeptide(L)'
;MPLTKEQKSEIATKYGRGPNDTGSADVQIAILTASINHLTEHLKVHKKDHHSRRGLLMQVGQRRRLLGYLQHKDLERYRKLIADLGLRR
;
A
#
# COMPACT_ATOMS: atom_id res chain seq x y z
N MET A 1 2.65 11.47 -5.26
CA MET A 1 3.03 11.68 -4.26
C MET A 1 3.60 10.69 -3.46
N PRO A 2 4.80 10.52 -3.55
CA PRO A 2 5.45 9.51 -2.80
C PRO A 2 5.41 9.82 -1.31
N LEU A 3 5.45 8.78 -0.53
CA LEU A 3 5.59 8.93 0.90
C LEU A 3 6.99 9.41 1.24
N THR A 4 7.11 10.12 2.36
CA THR A 4 8.42 10.54 2.83
C THR A 4 9.18 9.34 3.37
N LYS A 5 10.50 9.49 3.54
CA LYS A 5 11.32 8.44 4.14
C LYS A 5 10.82 8.09 5.53
N GLU A 6 10.40 9.09 6.28
CA GLU A 6 9.90 8.91 7.64
C GLU A 6 8.62 8.09 7.65
N GLN A 7 7.70 8.38 6.73
CA GLN A 7 6.46 7.63 6.62
C GLN A 7 6.73 6.18 6.23
N LYS A 8 7.63 5.94 5.28
CA LYS A 8 8.01 4.58 4.88
C LYS A 8 8.66 3.83 6.03
N SER A 9 9.51 4.50 6.79
CA SER A 9 10.20 3.90 7.93
C SER A 9 9.20 3.51 9.02
N GLU A 10 8.22 4.33 9.29
CA GLU A 10 7.18 4.01 10.27
C GLU A 10 6.38 2.78 9.84
N ILE A 11 6.03 2.69 8.57
CA ILE A 11 5.32 1.55 8.03
C ILE A 11 6.18 0.29 8.11
N ALA A 12 7.46 0.41 7.78
CA ALA A 12 8.39 -0.71 7.85
C ALA A 12 8.54 -1.22 9.28
N THR A 13 8.55 -0.31 10.25
CA THR A 13 8.63 -0.69 11.66
C THR A 13 7.36 -1.40 12.10
N LYS A 14 6.21 -0.93 11.65
CA LYS A 14 4.93 -1.49 12.07
C LYS A 14 4.64 -2.86 11.43
N TYR A 15 4.95 -3.01 10.15
CA TYR A 15 4.58 -4.22 9.41
C TYR A 15 5.76 -5.12 9.04
N GLY A 16 6.98 -4.63 9.13
CA GLY A 16 8.17 -5.38 8.77
C GLY A 16 9.00 -5.72 9.99
N ARG A 17 10.25 -6.04 9.74
CA ARG A 17 11.20 -6.40 10.81
C ARG A 17 11.84 -5.20 11.47
N GLY A 18 11.76 -4.03 10.83
CA GLY A 18 12.37 -2.82 11.36
C GLY A 18 12.28 -1.70 10.35
N PRO A 19 12.82 -0.53 10.67
CA PRO A 19 12.65 0.66 9.83
C PRO A 19 13.24 0.57 8.43
N ASN A 20 14.15 -0.37 8.21
CA ASN A 20 14.77 -0.53 6.89
C ASN A 20 14.16 -1.67 6.09
N ASP A 21 13.18 -2.39 6.64
CA ASP A 21 12.57 -3.51 5.94
C ASP A 21 11.45 -3.02 5.04
N THR A 22 11.81 -2.56 3.85
CA THR A 22 10.82 -2.08 2.88
C THR A 22 10.53 -3.10 1.79
N GLY A 23 11.15 -4.28 1.87
CA GLY A 23 11.02 -5.29 0.83
C GLY A 23 9.98 -6.37 1.06
N SER A 24 9.45 -6.50 2.29
CA SER A 24 8.47 -7.55 2.55
C SER A 24 7.12 -7.18 1.93
N ALA A 25 6.33 -8.19 1.60
CA ALA A 25 5.02 -7.98 0.97
C ALA A 25 4.09 -7.16 1.85
N ASP A 26 4.08 -7.42 3.15
CA ASP A 26 3.26 -6.67 4.09
C ASP A 26 3.57 -5.18 4.06
N VAL A 27 4.86 -4.85 4.11
CA VAL A 27 5.32 -3.47 4.12
C VAL A 27 4.95 -2.80 2.80
N GLN A 28 5.18 -3.49 1.68
CA GLN A 28 4.87 -2.91 0.37
C GLN A 28 3.38 -2.68 0.19
N ILE A 29 2.54 -3.60 0.66
CA ILE A 29 1.09 -3.44 0.61
C ILE A 29 0.66 -2.23 1.45
N ALA A 30 1.24 -2.08 2.64
CA ALA A 30 0.92 -0.94 3.51
C ALA A 30 1.37 0.38 2.89
N ILE A 31 2.55 0.42 2.29
CA ILE A 31 3.05 1.61 1.60
C ILE A 31 2.14 1.97 0.42
N LEU A 32 1.77 0.97 -0.38
CA LEU A 32 0.87 1.19 -1.51
C LEU A 32 -0.49 1.69 -1.03
N THR A 33 -1.01 1.15 0.06
CA THR A 33 -2.29 1.60 0.61
C THR A 33 -2.24 3.06 1.01
N ALA A 34 -1.17 3.48 1.69
CA ALA A 34 -1.01 4.87 2.08
C ALA A 34 -0.89 5.78 0.85
N SER A 35 -0.15 5.36 -0.16
CA SER A 35 0.00 6.11 -1.39
C SER A 35 -1.31 6.20 -2.17
N ILE A 36 -2.05 5.10 -2.25
CA ILE A 36 -3.35 5.05 -2.91
C ILE A 36 -4.33 6.00 -2.24
N ASN A 37 -4.37 6.00 -0.91
CA ASN A 37 -5.23 6.91 -0.17
C ASN A 37 -4.87 8.36 -0.43
N HIS A 38 -3.58 8.66 -0.47
CA HIS A 38 -3.10 10.01 -0.76
C HIS A 38 -3.52 10.47 -2.16
N LEU A 39 -3.35 9.61 -3.16
CA LEU A 39 -3.74 9.92 -4.54
C LEU A 39 -5.25 10.05 -4.68
N THR A 40 -6.01 9.22 -3.95
CA THR A 40 -7.47 9.30 -3.97
C THR A 40 -7.94 10.66 -3.46
N GLU A 41 -7.34 11.15 -2.37
CA GLU A 41 -7.68 12.47 -1.84
C GLU A 41 -7.26 13.57 -2.81
N HIS A 42 -6.09 13.43 -3.40
CA HIS A 42 -5.60 14.39 -4.39
C HIS A 42 -6.58 14.52 -5.57
N LEU A 43 -7.10 13.39 -6.07
CA LEU A 43 -7.99 13.38 -7.21
C LEU A 43 -9.39 13.92 -6.90
N LYS A 44 -9.77 13.99 -5.64
CA LYS A 44 -11.02 14.65 -5.27
C LYS A 44 -10.97 16.16 -5.54
N VAL A 45 -9.80 16.73 -5.44
CA VAL A 45 -9.58 18.17 -5.68
C VAL A 45 -9.15 18.41 -7.13
N HIS A 46 -8.23 17.58 -7.62
CA HIS A 46 -7.67 17.72 -8.97
C HIS A 46 -8.24 16.67 -9.91
N LYS A 47 -9.49 16.79 -10.24
CA LYS A 47 -10.25 15.76 -10.99
C LYS A 47 -9.73 15.48 -12.39
N LYS A 48 -9.04 16.45 -12.97
CA LYS A 48 -8.51 16.32 -14.34
C LYS A 48 -7.04 15.92 -14.40
N ASP A 49 -6.46 15.57 -13.26
CA ASP A 49 -5.07 15.14 -13.21
C ASP A 49 -4.97 13.69 -13.67
N HIS A 50 -4.84 13.51 -14.98
CA HIS A 50 -4.82 12.17 -15.57
C HIS A 50 -3.56 11.39 -15.25
N HIS A 51 -2.45 12.07 -14.99
CA HIS A 51 -1.21 11.43 -14.58
C HIS A 51 -1.37 10.73 -13.23
N SER A 52 -1.93 11.45 -12.26
CA SER A 52 -2.15 10.88 -10.94
C SER A 52 -3.18 9.76 -10.97
N ARG A 53 -4.19 9.89 -11.81
CA ARG A 53 -5.20 8.84 -11.97
C ARG A 53 -4.58 7.57 -12.53
N ARG A 54 -3.71 7.71 -13.52
CA ARG A 54 -3.00 6.56 -14.09
C ARG A 54 -2.11 5.91 -13.03
N GLY A 55 -1.37 6.71 -12.27
CA GLY A 55 -0.53 6.21 -11.19
C GLY A 55 -1.34 5.46 -10.14
N LEU A 56 -2.52 5.99 -9.79
CA LEU A 56 -3.41 5.34 -8.84
C LEU A 56 -3.84 3.95 -9.33
N LEU A 57 -4.24 3.86 -10.60
CA LEU A 57 -4.65 2.57 -11.16
C LEU A 57 -3.52 1.56 -11.18
N MET A 58 -2.30 2.01 -11.49
CA MET A 58 -1.13 1.14 -11.45
C MET A 58 -0.85 0.63 -10.04
N GLN A 59 -0.97 1.49 -9.05
CA GLN A 59 -0.71 1.10 -7.66
C GLN A 59 -1.78 0.16 -7.14
N VAL A 60 -3.03 0.37 -7.52
CA VAL A 60 -4.10 -0.56 -7.15
C VAL A 60 -3.83 -1.94 -7.74
N GLY A 61 -3.38 -2.00 -8.98
CA GLY A 61 -3.02 -3.27 -9.62
C GLY A 61 -1.85 -3.96 -8.93
N GLN A 62 -0.82 -3.19 -8.57
CA GLN A 62 0.33 -3.74 -7.84
C GLN A 62 -0.08 -4.28 -6.48
N ARG A 63 -0.91 -3.53 -5.75
CA ARG A 63 -1.39 -3.97 -4.44
C ARG A 63 -2.18 -5.27 -4.55
N ARG A 64 -3.02 -5.37 -5.57
CA ARG A 64 -3.82 -6.58 -5.78
C ARG A 64 -2.93 -7.80 -6.01
N ARG A 65 -1.87 -7.64 -6.80
CA ARG A 65 -0.93 -8.73 -7.06
C ARG A 65 -0.20 -9.16 -5.79
N LEU A 66 0.24 -8.18 -5.00
CA LEU A 66 0.92 -8.48 -3.75
C LEU A 66 0.01 -9.14 -2.73
N LEU A 67 -1.26 -8.70 -2.67
CA LEU A 67 -2.24 -9.32 -1.79
C LEU A 67 -2.52 -10.77 -2.21
N GLY A 68 -2.61 -11.03 -3.51
CA GLY A 68 -2.78 -12.39 -4.01
C GLY A 68 -1.60 -13.28 -3.66
N TYR A 69 -0.40 -12.76 -3.80
CA TYR A 69 0.81 -13.48 -3.42
C TYR A 69 0.81 -13.81 -1.92
N LEU A 70 0.50 -12.82 -1.08
CA LEU A 70 0.49 -13.01 0.36
C LEU A 70 -0.59 -14.01 0.79
N GLN A 71 -1.76 -13.93 0.17
CA GLN A 71 -2.85 -14.86 0.44
C GLN A 71 -2.43 -16.32 0.20
N HIS A 72 -1.65 -16.52 -0.86
CA HIS A 72 -1.16 -17.85 -1.20
C HIS A 72 -0.05 -18.33 -0.27
N LYS A 73 0.82 -17.40 0.13
CA LYS A 73 1.98 -17.72 0.95
C LYS A 73 1.65 -17.89 2.42
N ASP A 74 0.83 -17.00 2.96
CA ASP A 74 0.52 -16.97 4.38
C ASP A 74 -0.86 -16.36 4.59
N LEU A 75 -1.86 -17.23 4.62
CA LEU A 75 -3.25 -16.80 4.70
C LEU A 75 -3.56 -16.03 5.97
N GLU A 76 -2.96 -16.41 7.08
CA GLU A 76 -3.21 -15.70 8.35
C GLU A 76 -2.66 -14.28 8.33
N ARG A 77 -1.45 -14.09 7.81
CA ARG A 77 -0.90 -12.76 7.66
C ARG A 77 -1.72 -11.91 6.70
N TYR A 78 -2.21 -12.53 5.64
CA TYR A 78 -3.08 -11.86 4.68
C TYR A 78 -4.35 -11.35 5.37
N ARG A 79 -5.02 -12.20 6.14
CA ARG A 79 -6.25 -11.82 6.83
C ARG A 79 -6.02 -10.72 7.85
N LYS A 80 -4.93 -10.82 8.59
CA LYS A 80 -4.59 -9.82 9.58
C LYS A 80 -4.31 -8.48 8.93
N LEU A 81 -3.58 -8.50 7.82
CA LEU A 81 -3.19 -7.28 7.12
C LEU A 81 -4.40 -6.58 6.51
N ILE A 82 -5.30 -7.31 5.86
CA ILE A 82 -6.48 -6.67 5.27
C ILE A 82 -7.41 -6.10 6.34
N ALA A 83 -7.49 -6.75 7.51
CA ALA A 83 -8.25 -6.22 8.63
C ALA A 83 -7.63 -4.94 9.15
N ASP A 84 -6.29 -4.93 9.33
CA ASP A 84 -5.57 -3.75 9.81
C ASP A 84 -5.68 -2.57 8.88
N LEU A 85 -5.59 -2.80 7.59
CA LEU A 85 -5.62 -1.74 6.58
C LEU A 85 -7.02 -1.38 6.12
N GLY A 86 -8.03 -2.09 6.59
CA GLY A 86 -9.41 -1.85 6.19
C GLY A 86 -9.70 -2.20 4.76
N LEU A 87 -8.96 -3.16 4.20
CA LEU A 87 -9.15 -3.59 2.82
C LEU A 87 -10.17 -4.71 2.75
N ARG A 88 -10.83 -4.82 1.61
CA ARG A 88 -11.81 -5.88 1.43
C ARG A 88 -11.21 -7.18 0.94
N ARG A 89 -10.06 -7.14 0.37
CA ARG A 89 -9.43 -8.36 -0.12
C ARG A 89 -8.17 -8.03 -0.78
#